data_2893531af566f874bff2c6bb1da299cc
#
_entry.id   2893531af566f874bff2c6bb1da299cc
#
_cell.length_a   1.000
_cell.length_b   1.000
_cell.length_c   1.000
_cell.angle_alpha   90.00
_cell.angle_beta   90.00
_cell.angle_gamma   90.00
#
_symmetry.space_group_name_H-M   'P 1'
#
loop_
_entity.id
_entity.type
_entity.pdbx_description
1 polymer ?
#
loop_
_entity_poly.entity_id
_entity_poly.type
_entity_poly.pdbx_seq_one_letter_code
_entity_poly.pdbx_strand_id
1 'polypeptide(L)'
;MGQTPAWRLRAVIATAFAVAVFGLPGAASAAVSAALQTRLATTAADQRLPVLVTLRDQVDAARFTGHPQALIAALRHASRSSRNQLPLDGPQRVTRFWLVNAVSLDASPAQIARIAADRDVASVDLDVRVHAVDTVQASDILKSAGKGDWGIDAIGARSVWDAYGITGRGQRIGVIDTGVDAANPDLVGKIAAWHDFVNGRAAPYDDGAHGTHVAGTLVGAAAGGGAIGVAPGATLVVAKALSGQGAGDGSLLIAAAQWMMDPDGDPATADYPTVISNSWVSPAATDTWFLPMVQAWRALGIVPVFAAGNVGGAGTIGSPASYSESVAVGAVADDQTLTAFSSQGPITWNDVNGEGFAPGTVVGKPDLVAPGDFVMSSVSGGWATMSGTSMAAPHVAAAAALLRQAAPTMTVDQVIATLKATADDLGPAGPDNQYGAGMVDAFAAVRSVLGAPPTTGLVKAPPAIVATNKVTFQLDGQGASAFRSRIDAGSWSAPQASTAMTLSLASGRHTVQVQAVAANGIVDPKGITRIVTVDKKGPQVHVRKIKSNGKTVLVAHVANAAWKLTSHSFHWSGGQRGARAVCGVRCPASVTVQDTSGARATTRIASALRR
;
A
#
# COMPACT_ATOMS: atom_id res chain seq x y z
N MET A 1 -39.65 -11.31 78.77
CA MET A 1 -40.74 -11.77 77.89
C MET A 1 -40.55 -11.15 76.53
N GLY A 2 -40.42 -11.96 75.51
CA GLY A 2 -40.29 -11.47 74.15
C GLY A 2 -39.31 -12.32 73.36
N GLN A 3 -39.79 -13.42 72.78
CA GLN A 3 -39.02 -14.38 71.98
C GLN A 3 -38.76 -13.83 70.60
N THR A 4 -37.54 -13.96 70.14
CA THR A 4 -37.13 -13.77 68.73
C THR A 4 -37.21 -15.12 67.99
N PRO A 5 -37.77 -15.21 66.76
CA PRO A 5 -37.74 -16.44 65.97
C PRO A 5 -36.45 -16.58 65.16
N ALA A 6 -35.81 -17.72 65.28
CA ALA A 6 -34.64 -18.15 64.51
C ALA A 6 -35.00 -18.48 63.09
N TRP A 7 -34.39 -17.81 62.09
CA TRP A 7 -34.42 -18.19 60.69
C TRP A 7 -33.30 -19.22 60.42
N ARG A 8 -33.70 -20.41 60.06
CA ARG A 8 -32.78 -21.47 59.63
C ARG A 8 -32.27 -21.17 58.22
N LEU A 9 -31.00 -20.87 58.12
CA LEU A 9 -30.26 -20.82 56.85
C LEU A 9 -30.06 -22.25 56.35
N ARG A 10 -30.70 -22.63 55.24
CA ARG A 10 -30.38 -23.87 54.54
C ARG A 10 -29.12 -23.60 53.69
N ALA A 11 -27.99 -24.15 54.09
CA ALA A 11 -26.79 -24.23 53.30
C ALA A 11 -27.02 -25.18 52.11
N VAL A 12 -27.03 -24.64 50.90
CA VAL A 12 -26.94 -25.45 49.67
C VAL A 12 -25.47 -25.77 49.52
N ILE A 13 -25.09 -27.01 49.80
CA ILE A 13 -23.74 -27.52 49.50
C ILE A 13 -23.67 -27.72 47.99
N ALA A 14 -23.04 -26.80 47.29
CA ALA A 14 -22.61 -26.99 45.92
C ALA A 14 -21.42 -27.96 45.94
N THR A 15 -21.66 -29.21 45.57
CA THR A 15 -20.61 -30.20 45.38
C THR A 15 -19.82 -29.83 44.14
N ALA A 16 -18.68 -29.19 44.32
CA ALA A 16 -17.70 -29.01 43.26
C ALA A 16 -17.15 -30.41 42.91
N PHE A 17 -17.52 -30.93 41.75
CA PHE A 17 -16.84 -32.08 41.17
C PHE A 17 -15.45 -31.59 40.67
N ALA A 18 -14.44 -31.74 41.52
CA ALA A 18 -13.07 -31.75 41.07
C ALA A 18 -12.85 -33.05 40.31
N VAL A 19 -12.81 -33.02 39.00
CA VAL A 19 -12.36 -34.14 38.18
C VAL A 19 -10.86 -34.25 38.38
N ALA A 20 -10.44 -35.07 39.36
CA ALA A 20 -9.08 -35.52 39.47
C ALA A 20 -8.83 -36.51 38.34
N VAL A 21 -8.13 -36.06 37.29
CA VAL A 21 -7.62 -36.96 36.26
C VAL A 21 -6.43 -37.70 36.86
N PHE A 22 -6.66 -38.93 37.37
CA PHE A 22 -5.58 -39.85 37.69
C PHE A 22 -4.96 -40.32 36.39
N GLY A 23 -3.75 -39.75 36.05
CA GLY A 23 -2.95 -40.15 34.90
C GLY A 23 -2.39 -41.55 35.07
N LEU A 24 -2.73 -42.44 34.16
CA LEU A 24 -1.92 -43.63 33.87
C LEU A 24 -0.65 -43.17 33.13
N PRO A 25 0.53 -43.67 33.42
CA PRO A 25 1.74 -43.29 32.71
C PRO A 25 1.70 -43.91 31.32
N GLY A 26 1.54 -43.09 30.27
CA GLY A 26 1.71 -43.58 28.90
C GLY A 26 1.03 -42.81 27.76
N ALA A 27 0.09 -41.93 27.99
CA ALA A 27 -0.50 -41.11 26.93
C ALA A 27 -0.50 -39.63 27.37
N ALA A 28 0.18 -38.79 26.67
CA ALA A 28 0.05 -37.33 26.86
C ALA A 28 -1.39 -36.94 26.51
N SER A 29 -2.18 -36.52 27.49
CA SER A 29 -3.51 -35.94 27.25
C SER A 29 -3.36 -34.66 26.42
N ALA A 30 -4.39 -34.32 25.61
CA ALA A 30 -4.42 -33.07 24.89
C ALA A 30 -4.36 -31.88 25.85
N ALA A 31 -3.67 -30.82 25.46
CA ALA A 31 -3.72 -29.55 26.18
C ALA A 31 -5.10 -28.92 25.97
N VAL A 32 -5.81 -28.62 27.07
CA VAL A 32 -7.01 -27.79 27.04
C VAL A 32 -6.61 -26.38 27.45
N SER A 33 -6.84 -25.38 26.57
CA SER A 33 -6.40 -24.02 26.86
C SER A 33 -7.02 -23.44 28.14
N ALA A 34 -6.29 -22.54 28.81
CA ALA A 34 -6.75 -21.90 30.04
C ALA A 34 -8.07 -21.14 29.84
N ALA A 35 -8.24 -20.51 28.66
CA ALA A 35 -9.48 -19.84 28.29
C ALA A 35 -10.67 -20.80 28.22
N LEU A 36 -10.48 -21.97 27.59
CA LEU A 36 -11.52 -23.01 27.52
C LEU A 36 -11.81 -23.60 28.90
N GLN A 37 -10.80 -23.85 29.72
CA GLN A 37 -10.98 -24.33 31.10
C GLN A 37 -11.82 -23.37 31.93
N THR A 38 -11.49 -22.06 31.86
CA THR A 38 -12.25 -21.01 32.55
C THR A 38 -13.71 -20.98 32.07
N ARG A 39 -13.93 -21.10 30.77
CA ARG A 39 -15.27 -21.12 30.20
C ARG A 39 -16.07 -22.36 30.64
N LEU A 40 -15.44 -23.52 30.61
CA LEU A 40 -16.05 -24.78 31.04
C LEU A 40 -16.53 -24.76 32.50
N ALA A 41 -15.80 -24.08 33.39
CA ALA A 41 -16.17 -23.98 34.81
C ALA A 41 -17.54 -23.29 35.05
N THR A 42 -18.02 -22.50 34.08
CA THR A 42 -19.29 -21.76 34.15
C THR A 42 -20.35 -22.24 33.14
N THR A 43 -20.01 -23.22 32.30
CA THR A 43 -20.89 -23.72 31.23
C THR A 43 -21.79 -24.85 31.74
N ALA A 44 -23.11 -24.77 31.47
CA ALA A 44 -24.03 -25.81 31.78
C ALA A 44 -23.75 -27.11 30.98
N ALA A 45 -24.11 -28.27 31.53
CA ALA A 45 -23.75 -29.57 30.95
C ALA A 45 -24.32 -29.80 29.53
N ASP A 46 -25.45 -29.17 29.21
CA ASP A 46 -26.14 -29.23 27.92
C ASP A 46 -25.76 -28.12 26.97
N GLN A 47 -25.09 -27.09 27.45
CA GLN A 47 -24.61 -25.97 26.62
C GLN A 47 -23.43 -26.42 25.75
N ARG A 48 -23.40 -25.98 24.47
CA ARG A 48 -22.30 -26.24 23.57
C ARG A 48 -21.42 -25.00 23.45
N LEU A 49 -20.12 -25.23 23.32
CA LEU A 49 -19.10 -24.20 23.08
C LEU A 49 -18.48 -24.44 21.70
N PRO A 50 -18.22 -23.36 20.93
CA PRO A 50 -17.44 -23.47 19.71
C PRO A 50 -15.98 -23.75 20.10
N VAL A 51 -15.42 -24.83 19.58
CA VAL A 51 -14.05 -25.26 19.87
C VAL A 51 -13.28 -25.57 18.59
N LEU A 52 -11.99 -25.32 18.64
CA LEU A 52 -11.00 -25.74 17.67
C LEU A 52 -10.20 -26.90 18.27
N VAL A 53 -10.22 -28.03 17.59
CA VAL A 53 -9.50 -29.26 17.97
C VAL A 53 -8.34 -29.44 17.02
N THR A 54 -7.10 -29.30 17.51
CA THR A 54 -5.89 -29.52 16.73
C THR A 54 -5.39 -30.95 16.91
N LEU A 55 -5.09 -31.63 15.82
CA LEU A 55 -4.58 -33.00 15.84
C LEU A 55 -3.05 -33.02 15.90
N ARG A 56 -2.44 -34.12 16.39
CA ARG A 56 -0.99 -34.21 16.58
C ARG A 56 -0.20 -34.35 15.29
N ASP A 57 -0.81 -34.97 14.26
CA ASP A 57 -0.14 -35.17 12.97
C ASP A 57 -0.10 -33.85 12.18
N GLN A 58 0.90 -33.03 12.47
CA GLN A 58 1.13 -31.75 11.84
C GLN A 58 2.26 -31.83 10.81
N VAL A 59 2.13 -31.09 9.72
CA VAL A 59 3.16 -30.99 8.69
C VAL A 59 4.07 -29.80 9.00
N ASP A 60 5.36 -30.05 9.09
CA ASP A 60 6.36 -28.99 9.15
C ASP A 60 6.49 -28.32 7.76
N ALA A 61 5.82 -27.19 7.60
CA ALA A 61 5.77 -26.45 6.32
C ALA A 61 7.17 -26.00 5.84
N ALA A 62 8.11 -25.74 6.76
CA ALA A 62 9.45 -25.26 6.41
C ALA A 62 10.23 -26.25 5.52
N ARG A 63 9.93 -27.56 5.63
CA ARG A 63 10.54 -28.62 4.78
C ARG A 63 10.15 -28.53 3.32
N PHE A 64 9.10 -27.77 3.00
CA PHE A 64 8.55 -27.66 1.66
C PHE A 64 8.78 -26.28 1.04
N THR A 65 9.62 -25.45 1.64
CA THR A 65 9.92 -24.10 1.11
C THR A 65 10.36 -24.18 -0.36
N GLY A 66 9.68 -23.44 -1.24
CA GLY A 66 9.90 -23.48 -2.68
C GLY A 66 9.26 -24.66 -3.42
N HIS A 67 8.49 -25.51 -2.72
CA HIS A 67 7.79 -26.67 -3.29
C HIS A 67 6.27 -26.62 -2.99
N PRO A 68 5.52 -25.64 -3.54
CA PRO A 68 4.13 -25.36 -3.14
C PRO A 68 3.19 -26.56 -3.33
N GLN A 69 3.29 -27.26 -4.47
CA GLN A 69 2.45 -28.43 -4.75
C GLN A 69 2.69 -29.57 -3.75
N ALA A 70 3.96 -29.80 -3.41
CA ALA A 70 4.34 -30.85 -2.43
C ALA A 70 3.83 -30.46 -1.02
N LEU A 71 3.90 -29.19 -0.63
CA LEU A 71 3.35 -28.71 0.64
C LEU A 71 1.85 -28.95 0.72
N ILE A 72 1.08 -28.48 -0.27
CA ILE A 72 -0.38 -28.65 -0.30
C ILE A 72 -0.77 -30.12 -0.28
N ALA A 73 -0.05 -30.97 -1.03
CA ALA A 73 -0.27 -32.42 -1.04
C ALA A 73 -0.03 -33.07 0.32
N ALA A 74 1.08 -32.70 1.01
CA ALA A 74 1.42 -33.21 2.34
C ALA A 74 0.38 -32.80 3.39
N LEU A 75 -0.02 -31.52 3.41
CA LEU A 75 -1.06 -30.98 4.30
C LEU A 75 -2.41 -31.70 4.11
N ARG A 76 -2.85 -31.85 2.86
CA ARG A 76 -4.08 -32.57 2.52
C ARG A 76 -3.99 -34.06 2.90
N HIS A 77 -2.82 -34.68 2.76
CA HIS A 77 -2.60 -36.09 3.14
C HIS A 77 -2.74 -36.26 4.66
N ALA A 78 -2.04 -35.47 5.48
CA ALA A 78 -2.12 -35.49 6.93
C ALA A 78 -3.57 -35.36 7.42
N SER A 79 -4.29 -34.37 6.90
CA SER A 79 -5.69 -34.15 7.25
C SER A 79 -6.62 -35.31 6.86
N ARG A 80 -6.37 -36.01 5.74
CA ARG A 80 -7.18 -37.17 5.32
C ARG A 80 -6.91 -38.38 6.19
N SER A 81 -5.67 -38.62 6.57
CA SER A 81 -5.26 -39.74 7.44
C SER A 81 -5.91 -39.67 8.82
N SER A 82 -6.19 -38.46 9.30
CA SER A 82 -6.76 -38.19 10.63
C SER A 82 -8.31 -38.13 10.64
N ARG A 83 -8.99 -38.38 9.51
CA ARG A 83 -10.43 -38.09 9.33
C ARG A 83 -11.40 -38.89 10.24
N ASN A 84 -11.02 -40.07 10.71
CA ASN A 84 -11.95 -41.01 11.34
C ASN A 84 -11.78 -41.16 12.86
N GLN A 85 -11.03 -40.29 13.51
CA GLN A 85 -10.51 -40.57 14.85
C GLN A 85 -11.17 -39.80 15.99
N LEU A 86 -11.95 -38.72 15.71
CA LEU A 86 -12.56 -37.94 16.80
C LEU A 86 -13.87 -38.59 17.30
N PRO A 87 -14.07 -38.68 18.64
CA PRO A 87 -15.29 -39.21 19.25
C PRO A 87 -16.43 -38.17 19.14
N LEU A 88 -17.10 -38.13 17.98
CA LEU A 88 -18.20 -37.19 17.71
C LEU A 88 -19.56 -37.77 18.17
N ASP A 89 -20.40 -36.92 18.76
CA ASP A 89 -21.74 -37.27 19.21
C ASP A 89 -22.77 -37.00 18.12
N GLY A 90 -23.18 -38.04 17.39
CA GLY A 90 -24.24 -37.92 16.39
C GLY A 90 -23.97 -36.96 15.23
N PRO A 91 -24.98 -36.63 14.44
CA PRO A 91 -24.81 -35.67 13.33
C PRO A 91 -24.67 -34.25 13.88
N GLN A 92 -23.49 -33.66 13.70
CA GLN A 92 -23.20 -32.28 14.05
C GLN A 92 -22.40 -31.62 12.94
N ARG A 93 -22.49 -30.28 12.83
CA ARG A 93 -21.69 -29.52 11.88
C ARG A 93 -20.23 -29.56 12.32
N VAL A 94 -19.36 -30.04 11.44
CA VAL A 94 -17.94 -30.17 11.65
C VAL A 94 -17.22 -29.55 10.46
N THR A 95 -16.40 -28.53 10.71
CA THR A 95 -15.53 -27.94 9.70
C THR A 95 -14.13 -28.51 9.87
N ARG A 96 -13.52 -29.03 8.80
CA ARG A 96 -12.18 -29.62 8.81
C ARG A 96 -11.21 -28.75 8.04
N PHE A 97 -10.04 -28.56 8.63
CA PHE A 97 -8.97 -27.75 8.05
C PHE A 97 -7.79 -28.65 7.70
N TRP A 98 -7.40 -28.64 6.43
CA TRP A 98 -6.23 -29.41 5.99
C TRP A 98 -4.92 -28.64 6.22
N LEU A 99 -4.96 -27.31 6.31
CA LEU A 99 -3.78 -26.47 6.50
C LEU A 99 -3.10 -26.75 7.86
N VAL A 100 -3.88 -26.92 8.90
CA VAL A 100 -3.40 -27.11 10.28
C VAL A 100 -3.90 -28.43 10.91
N ASN A 101 -4.37 -29.35 10.07
CA ASN A 101 -4.95 -30.61 10.52
C ASN A 101 -5.79 -30.45 11.80
N ALA A 102 -6.81 -29.60 11.71
CA ALA A 102 -7.68 -29.24 12.81
C ALA A 102 -9.16 -29.40 12.44
N VAL A 103 -10.02 -29.35 13.46
CA VAL A 103 -11.47 -29.48 13.32
C VAL A 103 -12.14 -28.43 14.18
N SER A 104 -13.06 -27.63 13.62
CA SER A 104 -13.96 -26.77 14.39
C SER A 104 -15.34 -27.40 14.51
N LEU A 105 -15.90 -27.36 15.72
CA LEU A 105 -17.23 -27.89 16.04
C LEU A 105 -17.79 -27.24 17.32
N ASP A 106 -19.14 -27.33 17.48
CA ASP A 106 -19.78 -27.01 18.74
C ASP A 106 -19.83 -28.27 19.60
N ALA A 107 -19.23 -28.24 20.80
CA ALA A 107 -19.13 -29.42 21.70
C ALA A 107 -19.62 -29.12 23.12
N SER A 108 -20.32 -30.10 23.73
CA SER A 108 -20.70 -30.03 25.14
C SER A 108 -19.47 -30.28 26.05
N PRO A 109 -19.48 -29.85 27.33
CA PRO A 109 -18.40 -30.14 28.27
C PRO A 109 -18.00 -31.62 28.32
N ALA A 110 -18.95 -32.52 28.28
CA ALA A 110 -18.70 -33.96 28.26
C ALA A 110 -18.03 -34.43 26.97
N GLN A 111 -18.41 -33.87 25.84
CA GLN A 111 -17.79 -34.17 24.56
C GLN A 111 -16.37 -33.60 24.47
N ILE A 112 -16.12 -32.37 24.94
CA ILE A 112 -14.79 -31.77 25.05
C ILE A 112 -13.86 -32.65 25.88
N ALA A 113 -14.32 -33.14 27.02
CA ALA A 113 -13.52 -34.03 27.86
C ALA A 113 -13.13 -35.34 27.15
N ARG A 114 -14.04 -35.95 26.36
CA ARG A 114 -13.72 -37.14 25.55
C ARG A 114 -12.77 -36.85 24.43
N ILE A 115 -12.93 -35.71 23.73
CA ILE A 115 -12.03 -35.27 22.67
C ILE A 115 -10.63 -35.03 23.26
N ALA A 116 -10.53 -34.33 24.40
CA ALA A 116 -9.27 -34.07 25.06
C ALA A 116 -8.54 -35.32 25.58
N ALA A 117 -9.28 -36.41 25.83
CA ALA A 117 -8.71 -37.70 26.21
C ALA A 117 -8.23 -38.53 25.01
N ASP A 118 -8.51 -38.10 23.78
CA ASP A 118 -8.11 -38.83 22.59
C ASP A 118 -6.60 -38.62 22.33
N ARG A 119 -5.89 -39.72 22.10
CA ARG A 119 -4.41 -39.73 21.92
C ARG A 119 -3.95 -38.97 20.67
N ASP A 120 -4.82 -38.83 19.67
CA ASP A 120 -4.49 -38.19 18.41
C ASP A 120 -4.75 -36.66 18.43
N VAL A 121 -5.34 -36.17 19.54
CA VAL A 121 -5.58 -34.75 19.79
C VAL A 121 -4.39 -34.10 20.47
N ALA A 122 -3.90 -32.99 19.90
CA ALA A 122 -2.83 -32.17 20.46
C ALA A 122 -3.38 -31.12 21.44
N SER A 123 -4.39 -30.35 21.00
CA SER A 123 -5.06 -29.33 21.83
C SER A 123 -6.54 -29.22 21.54
N VAL A 124 -7.28 -28.67 22.53
CA VAL A 124 -8.65 -28.22 22.39
C VAL A 124 -8.74 -26.80 22.93
N ASP A 125 -9.12 -25.88 22.06
CA ASP A 125 -9.17 -24.45 22.32
C ASP A 125 -10.58 -23.91 22.08
N LEU A 126 -10.92 -22.75 22.66
CA LEU A 126 -12.09 -22.00 22.19
C LEU A 126 -11.83 -21.52 20.77
N ASP A 127 -12.88 -21.48 19.95
CA ASP A 127 -12.80 -20.76 18.67
C ASP A 127 -12.62 -19.27 18.97
N VAL A 128 -11.46 -18.73 18.62
CA VAL A 128 -11.02 -17.38 18.99
C VAL A 128 -11.86 -16.36 18.23
N ARG A 129 -12.27 -15.29 18.91
CA ARG A 129 -12.87 -14.13 18.25
C ARG A 129 -11.81 -13.10 17.90
N VAL A 130 -11.81 -12.68 16.64
CA VAL A 130 -10.95 -11.61 16.14
C VAL A 130 -11.80 -10.44 15.64
N HIS A 131 -11.16 -9.29 15.53
CA HIS A 131 -11.79 -8.10 14.99
C HIS A 131 -10.89 -7.45 13.93
N ALA A 132 -11.52 -6.86 12.90
CA ALA A 132 -10.83 -5.86 12.12
C ALA A 132 -10.25 -4.83 13.09
N VAL A 133 -9.08 -4.32 12.78
CA VAL A 133 -8.51 -3.24 13.60
C VAL A 133 -9.39 -2.01 13.37
N ASP A 134 -10.15 -1.62 14.40
CA ASP A 134 -11.13 -0.55 14.31
C ASP A 134 -10.52 0.71 13.70
N THR A 135 -11.21 1.32 12.75
CA THR A 135 -10.83 2.64 12.24
C THR A 135 -11.02 3.66 13.36
N VAL A 136 -9.97 4.43 13.63
CA VAL A 136 -9.99 5.44 14.69
C VAL A 136 -10.80 6.65 14.25
N GLN A 137 -10.80 6.94 12.94
CA GLN A 137 -11.49 8.07 12.36
C GLN A 137 -11.92 7.77 10.92
N ALA A 138 -13.13 8.14 10.54
CA ALA A 138 -13.63 8.02 9.16
C ALA A 138 -14.38 9.30 8.76
N SER A 139 -14.21 9.73 7.52
CA SER A 139 -14.98 10.82 6.94
C SER A 139 -16.32 10.35 6.39
N ASP A 140 -17.20 11.29 6.06
CA ASP A 140 -18.36 11.01 5.22
C ASP A 140 -17.95 10.47 3.84
N ILE A 141 -18.87 9.74 3.19
CA ILE A 141 -18.65 9.21 1.84
C ILE A 141 -18.60 10.36 0.84
N LEU A 142 -17.49 10.46 0.13
CA LEU A 142 -17.23 11.47 -0.88
C LEU A 142 -17.57 10.94 -2.28
N LYS A 143 -17.90 11.85 -3.20
CA LYS A 143 -18.18 11.53 -4.62
C LYS A 143 -16.94 11.61 -5.52
N SER A 144 -15.80 11.99 -4.96
CA SER A 144 -14.50 12.06 -5.63
C SER A 144 -13.39 11.81 -4.64
N ALA A 145 -12.32 11.12 -5.06
CA ALA A 145 -11.09 10.97 -4.29
C ALA A 145 -10.24 12.27 -4.24
N GLY A 146 -10.69 13.35 -4.87
CA GLY A 146 -9.96 14.62 -4.86
C GLY A 146 -8.56 14.50 -5.44
N LYS A 147 -7.52 14.77 -4.63
CA LYS A 147 -6.10 14.59 -5.01
C LYS A 147 -5.62 13.16 -4.91
N GLY A 148 -6.42 12.26 -4.36
CA GLY A 148 -6.04 10.88 -4.04
C GLY A 148 -5.46 10.73 -2.64
N ASP A 149 -4.77 9.61 -2.43
CA ASP A 149 -4.09 9.34 -1.18
C ASP A 149 -2.69 9.96 -1.14
N TRP A 150 -2.38 10.67 -0.06
CA TRP A 150 -1.07 11.27 0.19
C TRP A 150 0.04 10.22 0.35
N GLY A 151 -0.32 9.04 0.84
CA GLY A 151 0.58 7.93 1.07
C GLY A 151 1.26 7.43 -0.20
N ILE A 152 0.60 7.54 -1.37
CA ILE A 152 1.16 7.15 -2.66
C ILE A 152 2.47 7.86 -2.97
N ASP A 153 2.52 9.17 -2.72
CA ASP A 153 3.71 9.98 -2.95
C ASP A 153 4.71 9.85 -1.79
N ALA A 154 4.22 9.72 -0.55
CA ALA A 154 5.05 9.57 0.65
C ALA A 154 5.94 8.32 0.60
N ILE A 155 5.40 7.18 0.16
CA ILE A 155 6.18 5.93 0.01
C ILE A 155 6.87 5.79 -1.36
N GLY A 156 6.84 6.82 -2.19
CA GLY A 156 7.49 6.82 -3.51
C GLY A 156 6.85 5.91 -4.57
N ALA A 157 5.61 5.44 -4.38
CA ALA A 157 4.95 4.52 -5.32
C ALA A 157 4.80 5.12 -6.73
N ARG A 158 4.42 6.41 -6.83
CA ARG A 158 4.34 7.12 -8.12
C ARG A 158 5.69 7.15 -8.84
N SER A 159 6.79 7.35 -8.10
CA SER A 159 8.14 7.31 -8.67
C SER A 159 8.52 5.92 -9.20
N VAL A 160 8.02 4.84 -8.57
CA VAL A 160 8.17 3.47 -9.11
C VAL A 160 7.45 3.33 -10.44
N TRP A 161 6.19 3.80 -10.54
CA TRP A 161 5.44 3.73 -11.79
C TRP A 161 6.09 4.54 -12.91
N ASP A 162 6.50 5.75 -12.59
CA ASP A 162 7.03 6.69 -13.58
C ASP A 162 8.44 6.29 -14.07
N ALA A 163 9.32 5.80 -13.17
CA ALA A 163 10.69 5.45 -13.50
C ALA A 163 10.80 4.07 -14.16
N TYR A 164 10.09 3.09 -13.58
CA TYR A 164 10.29 1.67 -13.91
C TYR A 164 9.11 1.05 -14.67
N GLY A 165 7.97 1.73 -14.75
CA GLY A 165 6.75 1.16 -15.34
C GLY A 165 6.15 0.02 -14.53
N ILE A 166 6.59 -0.12 -13.26
CA ILE A 166 6.16 -1.17 -12.33
C ILE A 166 4.92 -0.68 -11.58
N THR A 167 3.82 -1.39 -11.72
CA THR A 167 2.51 -1.05 -11.14
C THR A 167 1.87 -2.21 -10.39
N GLY A 168 2.60 -3.30 -10.15
CA GLY A 168 2.08 -4.54 -9.59
C GLY A 168 1.50 -5.51 -10.63
N ARG A 169 1.68 -5.24 -11.93
CA ARG A 169 1.12 -6.09 -13.00
C ARG A 169 1.60 -7.54 -12.87
N GLY A 170 0.65 -8.49 -12.95
CA GLY A 170 0.91 -9.91 -12.79
C GLY A 170 1.01 -10.38 -11.34
N GLN A 171 0.94 -9.46 -10.36
CA GLN A 171 0.87 -9.81 -8.96
C GLN A 171 -0.57 -9.99 -8.50
N ARG A 172 -0.80 -10.97 -7.61
CA ARG A 172 -2.04 -11.14 -6.88
C ARG A 172 -1.80 -10.80 -5.42
N ILE A 173 -2.67 -9.99 -4.84
CA ILE A 173 -2.62 -9.59 -3.44
C ILE A 173 -3.82 -10.18 -2.72
N GLY A 174 -3.58 -10.96 -1.66
CA GLY A 174 -4.63 -11.51 -0.82
C GLY A 174 -5.19 -10.47 0.15
N VAL A 175 -6.50 -10.52 0.37
CA VAL A 175 -7.21 -9.70 1.36
C VAL A 175 -8.14 -10.63 2.16
N ILE A 176 -7.95 -10.68 3.48
CA ILE A 176 -8.86 -11.36 4.41
C ILE A 176 -9.50 -10.27 5.27
N ASP A 177 -10.79 -9.95 5.00
CA ASP A 177 -11.42 -8.75 5.58
C ASP A 177 -12.96 -8.85 5.55
N THR A 178 -13.67 -7.70 5.66
CA THR A 178 -15.14 -7.58 5.64
C THR A 178 -15.77 -7.80 4.25
N GLY A 179 -14.97 -7.94 3.22
CA GLY A 179 -15.39 -8.08 1.82
C GLY A 179 -14.85 -6.94 0.96
N VAL A 180 -15.33 -6.87 -0.29
CA VAL A 180 -14.94 -5.82 -1.25
C VAL A 180 -16.12 -5.47 -2.15
N ASP A 181 -16.43 -4.19 -2.29
CA ASP A 181 -17.40 -3.67 -3.27
C ASP A 181 -16.77 -3.64 -4.68
N ALA A 182 -17.01 -4.71 -5.45
CA ALA A 182 -16.51 -4.83 -6.82
C ALA A 182 -17.13 -3.82 -7.81
N ALA A 183 -18.21 -3.13 -7.42
CA ALA A 183 -18.85 -2.12 -8.24
C ALA A 183 -18.22 -0.73 -8.07
N ASN A 184 -17.38 -0.53 -7.05
CA ASN A 184 -16.64 0.72 -6.90
C ASN A 184 -15.76 0.94 -8.15
N PRO A 185 -15.80 2.14 -8.80
CA PRO A 185 -15.10 2.41 -10.06
C PRO A 185 -13.59 2.14 -10.05
N ASP A 186 -12.93 2.28 -8.88
CA ASP A 186 -11.51 1.99 -8.72
C ASP A 186 -11.19 0.50 -8.67
N LEU A 187 -12.19 -0.35 -8.37
CA LEU A 187 -12.03 -1.78 -8.16
C LEU A 187 -12.63 -2.65 -9.26
N VAL A 188 -13.26 -2.04 -10.27
CA VAL A 188 -13.82 -2.77 -11.42
C VAL A 188 -12.71 -3.58 -12.11
N GLY A 189 -12.93 -4.90 -12.24
CA GLY A 189 -11.99 -5.83 -12.88
C GLY A 189 -10.74 -6.15 -12.06
N LYS A 190 -10.68 -5.75 -10.79
CA LYS A 190 -9.53 -6.02 -9.90
C LYS A 190 -9.60 -7.35 -9.16
N ILE A 191 -10.78 -7.93 -8.97
CA ILE A 191 -10.96 -9.16 -8.20
C ILE A 191 -10.71 -10.37 -9.12
N ALA A 192 -9.62 -11.10 -8.84
CA ALA A 192 -9.26 -12.33 -9.56
C ALA A 192 -9.93 -13.58 -8.97
N ALA A 193 -10.13 -13.61 -7.63
CA ALA A 193 -10.83 -14.69 -6.95
C ALA A 193 -11.59 -14.13 -5.72
N TRP A 194 -12.72 -14.75 -5.39
CA TRP A 194 -13.61 -14.34 -4.31
C TRP A 194 -14.16 -15.56 -3.56
N HIS A 195 -14.18 -15.46 -2.22
CA HIS A 195 -14.92 -16.41 -1.38
C HIS A 195 -15.50 -15.70 -0.15
N ASP A 196 -16.78 -15.98 0.13
CA ASP A 196 -17.49 -15.47 1.32
C ASP A 196 -17.64 -16.61 2.34
N PHE A 197 -16.83 -16.59 3.38
CA PHE A 197 -16.86 -17.54 4.49
C PHE A 197 -17.94 -17.22 5.52
N VAL A 198 -18.48 -15.99 5.51
CA VAL A 198 -19.47 -15.52 6.49
C VAL A 198 -20.89 -15.92 6.07
N ASN A 199 -21.30 -15.58 4.85
CA ASN A 199 -22.67 -15.76 4.36
C ASN A 199 -22.77 -16.66 3.12
N GLY A 200 -21.64 -17.09 2.52
CA GLY A 200 -21.61 -17.98 1.37
C GLY A 200 -22.11 -17.34 0.07
N ARG A 201 -22.06 -16.01 -0.08
CA ARG A 201 -22.52 -15.33 -1.30
C ARG A 201 -21.49 -15.49 -2.42
N ALA A 202 -21.99 -15.83 -3.63
CA ALA A 202 -21.13 -16.04 -4.79
C ALA A 202 -20.57 -14.74 -5.39
N ALA A 203 -21.27 -13.61 -5.27
CA ALA A 203 -20.82 -12.32 -5.79
C ALA A 203 -20.11 -11.50 -4.71
N PRO A 204 -19.01 -10.80 -5.06
CA PRO A 204 -18.33 -9.89 -4.14
C PRO A 204 -19.24 -8.78 -3.63
N TYR A 205 -19.13 -8.49 -2.35
CA TYR A 205 -19.79 -7.38 -1.67
C TYR A 205 -19.04 -7.03 -0.40
N ASP A 206 -19.31 -5.85 0.14
CA ASP A 206 -18.83 -5.40 1.44
C ASP A 206 -19.97 -4.71 2.19
N ASP A 207 -20.33 -5.25 3.36
CA ASP A 207 -21.33 -4.70 4.25
C ASP A 207 -20.70 -3.92 5.43
N GLY A 208 -19.36 -3.76 5.43
CA GLY A 208 -18.60 -3.08 6.47
C GLY A 208 -17.76 -1.89 5.98
N ALA A 209 -17.58 -1.72 4.68
CA ALA A 209 -16.72 -0.72 4.03
C ALA A 209 -15.21 -0.86 4.29
N HIS A 210 -14.77 -1.52 5.36
CA HIS A 210 -13.37 -1.61 5.76
C HIS A 210 -12.53 -2.37 4.74
N GLY A 211 -12.95 -3.56 4.30
CA GLY A 211 -12.23 -4.33 3.29
C GLY A 211 -12.19 -3.66 1.92
N THR A 212 -13.23 -2.89 1.56
CA THR A 212 -13.22 -2.07 0.32
C THR A 212 -12.18 -0.96 0.41
N HIS A 213 -12.02 -0.34 1.58
CA HIS A 213 -10.99 0.69 1.80
C HIS A 213 -9.58 0.10 1.70
N VAL A 214 -9.33 -1.02 2.35
CA VAL A 214 -8.07 -1.77 2.25
C VAL A 214 -7.77 -2.15 0.80
N ALA A 215 -8.75 -2.68 0.06
CA ALA A 215 -8.62 -3.07 -1.34
C ALA A 215 -8.28 -1.86 -2.25
N GLY A 216 -8.93 -0.71 -2.01
CA GLY A 216 -8.65 0.54 -2.72
C GLY A 216 -7.20 0.99 -2.52
N THR A 217 -6.69 0.98 -1.29
CA THR A 217 -5.29 1.32 -0.97
C THR A 217 -4.29 0.35 -1.61
N LEU A 218 -4.64 -0.93 -1.76
CA LEU A 218 -3.80 -1.90 -2.45
C LEU A 218 -3.74 -1.65 -3.97
N VAL A 219 -4.90 -1.61 -4.66
CA VAL A 219 -4.97 -1.74 -6.13
C VAL A 219 -5.87 -0.72 -6.82
N GLY A 220 -6.43 0.24 -6.07
CA GLY A 220 -7.37 1.20 -6.62
C GLY A 220 -6.80 1.94 -7.82
N ALA A 221 -7.67 2.14 -8.83
CA ALA A 221 -7.38 2.99 -9.95
C ALA A 221 -7.50 4.48 -9.55
N ALA A 222 -7.42 5.40 -10.47
CA ALA A 222 -7.62 6.83 -10.22
C ALA A 222 -8.99 7.31 -10.72
N ALA A 223 -10.03 6.46 -10.65
CA ALA A 223 -11.34 6.75 -11.18
C ALA A 223 -12.03 7.93 -10.46
N GLY A 224 -11.71 8.13 -9.17
CA GLY A 224 -12.17 9.26 -8.36
C GLY A 224 -11.45 10.58 -8.64
N GLY A 225 -10.47 10.62 -9.55
CA GLY A 225 -9.68 11.80 -9.92
C GLY A 225 -8.25 11.79 -9.41
N GLY A 226 -7.97 11.24 -8.23
CA GLY A 226 -6.63 11.07 -7.65
C GLY A 226 -6.25 9.60 -7.48
N ALA A 227 -4.96 9.28 -7.54
CA ALA A 227 -4.47 7.92 -7.29
C ALA A 227 -4.67 7.53 -5.83
N ILE A 228 -5.19 6.34 -5.57
CA ILE A 228 -5.42 5.81 -4.23
C ILE A 228 -4.75 4.45 -4.00
N GLY A 229 -4.49 3.67 -5.04
CA GLY A 229 -3.86 2.35 -4.96
C GLY A 229 -2.37 2.40 -5.20
N VAL A 230 -1.59 1.75 -4.34
CA VAL A 230 -0.12 1.66 -4.42
C VAL A 230 0.32 0.79 -5.59
N ALA A 231 -0.38 -0.33 -5.84
CA ALA A 231 -0.08 -1.28 -6.90
C ALA A 231 -1.26 -1.41 -7.90
N PRO A 232 -1.60 -0.33 -8.67
CA PRO A 232 -2.82 -0.27 -9.47
C PRO A 232 -2.87 -1.27 -10.62
N GLY A 233 -1.76 -1.92 -10.94
CA GLY A 233 -1.69 -3.00 -11.96
C GLY A 233 -1.92 -4.40 -11.41
N ALA A 234 -1.97 -4.57 -10.08
CA ALA A 234 -2.20 -5.86 -9.43
C ALA A 234 -3.70 -6.23 -9.41
N THR A 235 -3.97 -7.50 -9.07
CA THR A 235 -5.32 -8.03 -8.83
C THR A 235 -5.45 -8.60 -7.43
N LEU A 236 -6.67 -8.80 -6.97
CA LEU A 236 -6.99 -9.24 -5.61
C LEU A 236 -7.51 -10.67 -5.57
N VAL A 237 -7.10 -11.42 -4.56
CA VAL A 237 -7.73 -12.66 -4.09
C VAL A 237 -8.40 -12.31 -2.76
N VAL A 238 -9.74 -12.31 -2.72
CA VAL A 238 -10.50 -11.74 -1.59
C VAL A 238 -11.26 -12.83 -0.85
N ALA A 239 -10.99 -12.96 0.43
CA ALA A 239 -11.74 -13.78 1.38
C ALA A 239 -12.52 -12.87 2.34
N LYS A 240 -13.85 -12.86 2.24
CA LYS A 240 -14.67 -12.26 3.27
C LYS A 240 -14.77 -13.25 4.45
N ALA A 241 -13.99 -12.99 5.50
CA ALA A 241 -13.96 -13.78 6.73
C ALA A 241 -14.41 -12.99 7.97
N LEU A 242 -14.62 -11.68 7.80
CA LEU A 242 -15.17 -10.79 8.80
C LEU A 242 -16.57 -10.32 8.42
N SER A 243 -17.44 -10.19 9.41
CA SER A 243 -18.78 -9.59 9.26
C SER A 243 -18.70 -8.11 8.91
N GLY A 244 -19.82 -7.49 8.54
CA GLY A 244 -19.91 -6.04 8.34
C GLY A 244 -19.56 -5.20 9.57
N GLN A 245 -19.55 -5.80 10.77
CA GLN A 245 -19.12 -5.18 12.02
C GLN A 245 -17.63 -5.44 12.31
N GLY A 246 -16.89 -6.03 11.37
CA GLY A 246 -15.46 -6.32 11.54
C GLY A 246 -15.16 -7.55 12.41
N ALA A 247 -16.13 -8.28 12.91
CA ALA A 247 -15.91 -9.46 13.75
C ALA A 247 -15.80 -10.74 12.91
N GLY A 248 -14.91 -11.65 13.31
CA GLY A 248 -14.77 -12.98 12.74
C GLY A 248 -14.41 -14.03 13.77
N ASP A 249 -14.73 -15.28 13.50
CA ASP A 249 -14.31 -16.43 14.31
C ASP A 249 -13.01 -17.00 13.74
N GLY A 250 -12.12 -17.51 14.59
CA GLY A 250 -10.82 -18.06 14.19
C GLY A 250 -10.96 -19.17 13.15
N SER A 251 -11.99 -19.99 13.26
CA SER A 251 -12.30 -21.05 12.28
C SER A 251 -12.57 -20.49 10.86
N LEU A 252 -13.22 -19.32 10.74
CA LEU A 252 -13.43 -18.67 9.43
C LEU A 252 -12.11 -18.13 8.87
N LEU A 253 -11.25 -17.59 9.73
CA LEU A 253 -9.93 -17.11 9.32
C LEU A 253 -8.99 -18.24 8.92
N ILE A 254 -9.02 -19.39 9.61
CA ILE A 254 -8.30 -20.60 9.21
C ILE A 254 -8.80 -21.08 7.83
N ALA A 255 -10.12 -21.11 7.62
CA ALA A 255 -10.70 -21.48 6.34
C ALA A 255 -10.26 -20.52 5.22
N ALA A 256 -10.26 -19.22 5.49
CA ALA A 256 -9.78 -18.19 4.56
C ALA A 256 -8.28 -18.34 4.28
N ALA A 257 -7.46 -18.53 5.32
CA ALA A 257 -6.02 -18.75 5.19
C ALA A 257 -5.69 -19.97 4.32
N GLN A 258 -6.44 -21.04 4.51
CA GLN A 258 -6.34 -22.28 3.73
C GLN A 258 -6.72 -22.05 2.26
N TRP A 259 -7.82 -21.34 2.03
CA TRP A 259 -8.30 -21.04 0.68
C TRP A 259 -7.31 -20.13 -0.07
N MET A 260 -6.67 -19.19 0.61
CA MET A 260 -5.61 -18.34 0.01
C MET A 260 -4.42 -19.14 -0.56
N MET A 261 -4.20 -20.37 -0.11
CA MET A 261 -3.11 -21.21 -0.63
C MET A 261 -3.47 -21.94 -1.93
N ASP A 262 -4.77 -22.05 -2.25
CA ASP A 262 -5.27 -22.82 -3.39
C ASP A 262 -6.73 -22.40 -3.68
N PRO A 263 -6.92 -21.16 -4.24
CA PRO A 263 -8.23 -20.57 -4.46
C PRO A 263 -9.14 -21.33 -5.43
N ASP A 264 -8.61 -21.96 -6.47
CA ASP A 264 -9.38 -22.73 -7.44
C ASP A 264 -9.52 -24.23 -7.08
N GLY A 265 -8.78 -24.68 -6.03
CA GLY A 265 -8.80 -26.06 -5.56
C GLY A 265 -7.90 -27.00 -6.36
N ASP A 266 -7.15 -26.51 -7.35
CA ASP A 266 -6.17 -27.26 -8.14
C ASP A 266 -4.74 -26.87 -7.74
N PRO A 267 -4.03 -27.69 -6.94
CA PRO A 267 -2.67 -27.38 -6.50
C PRO A 267 -1.64 -27.34 -7.63
N ALA A 268 -2.03 -27.70 -8.88
CA ALA A 268 -1.16 -27.58 -10.04
C ALA A 268 -1.10 -26.16 -10.60
N THR A 269 -2.05 -25.31 -10.24
CA THR A 269 -2.07 -23.90 -10.62
C THR A 269 -1.33 -23.03 -9.58
N ALA A 270 -0.78 -21.91 -10.03
CA ALA A 270 -0.16 -20.92 -9.13
C ALA A 270 -1.11 -19.71 -9.00
N ASP A 271 -2.32 -19.96 -8.50
CA ASP A 271 -3.38 -18.96 -8.39
C ASP A 271 -3.40 -18.23 -7.02
N TYR A 272 -2.58 -18.66 -6.07
CA TYR A 272 -2.40 -18.04 -4.75
C TYR A 272 -1.75 -16.65 -4.84
N PRO A 273 -1.98 -15.76 -3.85
CA PRO A 273 -1.38 -14.43 -3.81
C PRO A 273 0.13 -14.48 -3.50
N THR A 274 0.87 -13.45 -3.91
CA THR A 274 2.30 -13.28 -3.58
C THR A 274 2.51 -12.56 -2.25
N VAL A 275 1.49 -11.87 -1.77
CA VAL A 275 1.43 -11.18 -0.47
C VAL A 275 -0.01 -11.18 0.03
N ILE A 276 -0.24 -11.28 1.33
CA ILE A 276 -1.57 -11.15 1.95
C ILE A 276 -1.55 -9.97 2.92
N SER A 277 -2.51 -9.06 2.75
CA SER A 277 -2.79 -7.95 3.67
C SER A 277 -3.87 -8.36 4.65
N ASN A 278 -3.56 -8.25 5.94
CA ASN A 278 -4.43 -8.62 7.04
C ASN A 278 -4.61 -7.42 7.97
N SER A 279 -5.76 -6.77 7.89
CA SER A 279 -6.09 -5.59 8.68
C SER A 279 -6.98 -5.97 9.87
N TRP A 280 -6.61 -7.04 10.59
CA TRP A 280 -7.30 -7.57 11.77
C TRP A 280 -6.30 -8.14 12.78
N VAL A 281 -6.71 -8.22 14.05
CA VAL A 281 -5.89 -8.72 15.15
C VAL A 281 -6.72 -9.53 16.14
N SER A 282 -6.06 -10.48 16.84
CA SER A 282 -6.47 -10.97 18.15
C SER A 282 -5.92 -10.02 19.21
N PRO A 283 -6.69 -9.67 20.25
CA PRO A 283 -6.21 -8.76 21.30
C PRO A 283 -5.07 -9.34 22.15
N ALA A 284 -4.90 -10.67 22.17
CA ALA A 284 -3.82 -11.31 22.91
C ALA A 284 -2.54 -11.36 22.07
N ALA A 285 -1.52 -10.60 22.48
CA ALA A 285 -0.26 -10.46 21.76
C ALA A 285 0.51 -11.79 21.59
N THR A 286 0.34 -12.72 22.52
CA THR A 286 1.07 -14.00 22.56
C THR A 286 0.23 -15.21 22.16
N ASP A 287 -0.94 -15.01 21.52
CA ASP A 287 -1.71 -16.08 20.91
C ASP A 287 -0.98 -16.67 19.70
N THR A 288 -0.77 -17.98 19.67
CA THR A 288 -0.06 -18.69 18.58
C THR A 288 -0.98 -19.42 17.61
N TRP A 289 -2.30 -19.35 17.79
CA TRP A 289 -3.28 -20.12 17.03
C TRP A 289 -3.18 -19.95 15.50
N PHE A 290 -2.70 -18.78 15.03
CA PHE A 290 -2.55 -18.48 13.61
C PHE A 290 -1.11 -18.65 13.07
N LEU A 291 -0.16 -18.98 13.94
CA LEU A 291 1.25 -19.15 13.57
C LEU A 291 1.48 -20.22 12.48
N PRO A 292 0.86 -21.40 12.54
CA PRO A 292 1.01 -22.40 11.49
C PRO A 292 0.54 -21.92 10.11
N MET A 293 -0.49 -21.06 10.04
CA MET A 293 -0.94 -20.45 8.78
C MET A 293 0.11 -19.53 8.20
N VAL A 294 0.70 -18.67 9.03
CA VAL A 294 1.77 -17.75 8.63
C VAL A 294 2.98 -18.55 8.12
N GLN A 295 3.36 -19.61 8.81
CA GLN A 295 4.49 -20.48 8.41
C GLN A 295 4.20 -21.17 7.06
N ALA A 296 3.00 -21.68 6.84
CA ALA A 296 2.60 -22.29 5.58
C ALA A 296 2.58 -21.28 4.41
N TRP A 297 2.07 -20.07 4.65
CA TRP A 297 2.13 -18.99 3.66
C TRP A 297 3.56 -18.65 3.26
N ARG A 298 4.47 -18.49 4.24
CA ARG A 298 5.88 -18.22 3.97
C ARG A 298 6.55 -19.34 3.18
N ALA A 299 6.24 -20.59 3.47
CA ALA A 299 6.75 -21.76 2.74
C ALA A 299 6.27 -21.78 1.27
N LEU A 300 5.05 -21.28 1.01
CA LEU A 300 4.53 -21.05 -0.34
C LEU A 300 5.18 -19.85 -1.05
N GLY A 301 5.91 -19.00 -0.35
CA GLY A 301 6.47 -17.76 -0.88
C GLY A 301 5.55 -16.55 -0.73
N ILE A 302 4.51 -16.63 0.08
CA ILE A 302 3.56 -15.54 0.33
C ILE A 302 4.09 -14.65 1.48
N VAL A 303 4.15 -13.35 1.28
CA VAL A 303 4.54 -12.37 2.31
C VAL A 303 3.33 -12.08 3.23
N PRO A 304 3.40 -12.39 4.55
CA PRO A 304 2.30 -12.18 5.47
C PRO A 304 2.38 -10.80 6.13
N VAL A 305 1.54 -9.85 5.72
CA VAL A 305 1.50 -8.48 6.26
C VAL A 305 0.29 -8.30 7.17
N PHE A 306 0.52 -7.74 8.37
CA PHE A 306 -0.51 -7.52 9.38
C PHE A 306 -0.48 -6.11 9.94
N ALA A 307 -1.64 -5.55 10.20
CA ALA A 307 -1.78 -4.33 10.98
C ALA A 307 -1.30 -4.56 12.43
N ALA A 308 -0.54 -3.62 12.99
CA ALA A 308 0.01 -3.74 14.34
C ALA A 308 -1.05 -3.67 15.45
N GLY A 309 -2.16 -2.97 15.21
CA GLY A 309 -3.22 -2.67 16.17
C GLY A 309 -3.36 -1.18 16.47
N ASN A 310 -4.51 -0.78 17.03
CA ASN A 310 -4.86 0.63 17.28
C ASN A 310 -5.07 0.94 18.78
N VAL A 311 -4.34 0.25 19.65
CA VAL A 311 -4.43 0.47 21.11
C VAL A 311 -3.48 1.57 21.58
N GLY A 312 -2.39 1.81 20.83
CA GLY A 312 -1.31 2.71 21.22
C GLY A 312 -0.44 2.15 22.36
N GLY A 313 0.72 2.78 22.58
CA GLY A 313 1.63 2.44 23.69
C GLY A 313 2.44 1.16 23.52
N ALA A 314 3.41 0.97 24.39
CA ALA A 314 4.35 -0.15 24.33
C ALA A 314 3.72 -1.49 24.74
N GLY A 315 4.13 -2.59 24.05
CA GLY A 315 3.68 -3.95 24.35
C GLY A 315 2.24 -4.23 23.93
N THR A 316 1.66 -3.45 23.00
CA THR A 316 0.23 -3.53 22.62
C THR A 316 -0.02 -4.11 21.24
N ILE A 317 1.02 -4.57 20.54
CA ILE A 317 0.85 -5.22 19.23
C ILE A 317 0.12 -6.55 19.41
N GLY A 318 -0.98 -6.72 18.66
CA GLY A 318 -1.78 -7.94 18.70
C GLY A 318 -1.20 -9.06 17.84
N SER A 319 -1.62 -10.31 18.08
CA SER A 319 -1.31 -11.41 17.16
C SER A 319 -2.26 -11.38 15.96
N PRO A 320 -1.83 -11.84 14.77
CA PRO A 320 -0.53 -12.43 14.38
C PRO A 320 0.60 -11.43 14.05
N ALA A 321 0.38 -10.10 14.16
CA ALA A 321 1.43 -9.11 13.91
C ALA A 321 2.63 -9.27 14.86
N SER A 322 2.40 -9.79 16.06
CA SER A 322 3.42 -10.06 17.09
C SER A 322 4.40 -11.19 16.73
N TYR A 323 4.09 -12.05 15.76
CA TYR A 323 4.98 -13.16 15.38
C TYR A 323 6.23 -12.66 14.66
N SER A 324 7.37 -13.31 14.90
CA SER A 324 8.63 -13.03 14.17
C SER A 324 8.49 -13.28 12.66
N GLU A 325 7.62 -14.20 12.26
CA GLU A 325 7.35 -14.58 10.88
C GLU A 325 6.45 -13.61 10.12
N SER A 326 5.71 -12.77 10.83
CA SER A 326 4.80 -11.77 10.26
C SER A 326 5.51 -10.44 10.03
N VAL A 327 5.01 -9.66 9.06
CA VAL A 327 5.37 -8.25 8.90
C VAL A 327 4.33 -7.40 9.61
N ALA A 328 4.67 -6.85 10.75
CA ALA A 328 3.82 -5.93 11.52
C ALA A 328 3.98 -4.49 11.00
N VAL A 329 2.87 -3.79 10.75
CA VAL A 329 2.88 -2.43 10.21
C VAL A 329 2.18 -1.47 11.16
N GLY A 330 2.95 -0.50 11.67
CA GLY A 330 2.44 0.65 12.42
C GLY A 330 2.00 1.79 11.50
N ALA A 331 1.38 2.81 12.07
CA ALA A 331 0.78 3.92 11.34
C ALA A 331 1.46 5.27 11.64
N VAL A 332 1.74 6.04 10.58
CA VAL A 332 2.21 7.43 10.67
C VAL A 332 1.23 8.39 10.01
N ALA A 333 1.25 9.65 10.43
CA ALA A 333 0.53 10.76 9.82
C ALA A 333 1.33 11.36 8.63
N ASP A 334 0.76 12.35 7.94
CA ASP A 334 1.35 12.99 6.76
C ASP A 334 2.61 13.82 7.08
N ASP A 335 2.79 14.21 8.33
CA ASP A 335 4.03 14.82 8.84
C ASP A 335 5.07 13.80 9.31
N GLN A 336 4.83 12.51 9.06
CA GLN A 336 5.67 11.36 9.42
C GLN A 336 5.77 11.09 10.93
N THR A 337 4.95 11.72 11.75
CA THR A 337 4.86 11.40 13.17
C THR A 337 4.08 10.12 13.41
N LEU A 338 4.51 9.34 14.42
CA LEU A 338 3.79 8.15 14.84
C LEU A 338 2.41 8.54 15.36
N THR A 339 1.36 7.90 14.85
CA THR A 339 0.01 8.17 15.34
C THR A 339 -0.17 7.66 16.77
N ALA A 340 -0.93 8.38 17.58
CA ALA A 340 -1.13 8.03 19.00
C ALA A 340 -1.80 6.66 19.19
N PHE A 341 -2.58 6.21 18.21
CA PHE A 341 -3.26 4.92 18.24
C PHE A 341 -2.35 3.75 17.80
N SER A 342 -1.25 3.99 17.08
CA SER A 342 -0.40 2.91 16.57
C SER A 342 0.15 2.07 17.72
N SER A 343 -0.15 0.77 17.73
CA SER A 343 0.39 -0.18 18.69
C SER A 343 1.90 -0.34 18.51
N GLN A 344 2.61 -0.51 19.62
CA GLN A 344 4.08 -0.53 19.68
C GLN A 344 4.58 -1.78 20.41
N GLY A 345 5.80 -2.19 20.10
CA GLY A 345 6.52 -3.24 20.81
C GLY A 345 7.28 -2.74 22.06
N PRO A 346 8.21 -3.55 22.59
CA PRO A 346 8.46 -4.93 22.18
C PRO A 346 7.39 -5.90 22.70
N ILE A 347 7.33 -7.11 22.11
CA ILE A 347 6.51 -8.21 22.63
C ILE A 347 7.40 -9.21 23.35
N THR A 348 7.07 -9.53 24.60
CA THR A 348 7.77 -10.55 25.38
C THR A 348 6.91 -11.81 25.48
N TRP A 349 7.44 -12.92 24.99
CA TRP A 349 6.80 -14.23 25.04
C TRP A 349 7.13 -14.91 26.37
N ASN A 350 6.28 -14.73 27.37
CA ASN A 350 6.51 -15.24 28.74
C ASN A 350 5.93 -16.64 28.98
N ASP A 351 4.85 -16.98 28.28
CA ASP A 351 4.17 -18.26 28.43
C ASP A 351 3.94 -18.88 27.05
N VAL A 352 4.50 -20.04 26.88
CA VAL A 352 4.45 -20.72 25.60
C VAL A 352 3.85 -22.10 25.84
N ASN A 353 2.61 -22.24 25.52
CA ASN A 353 2.02 -23.56 25.35
C ASN A 353 2.58 -24.24 24.08
N GLY A 354 3.90 -24.40 24.03
CA GLY A 354 4.59 -25.41 23.21
C GLY A 354 4.93 -25.06 21.77
N GLU A 355 4.59 -23.89 21.20
CA GLU A 355 4.80 -23.67 19.77
C GLU A 355 5.46 -22.32 19.46
N GLY A 356 6.73 -22.35 19.10
CA GLY A 356 7.40 -21.30 18.30
C GLY A 356 8.34 -20.35 19.05
N PHE A 357 8.09 -20.00 20.32
CA PHE A 357 8.93 -19.05 21.05
C PHE A 357 9.35 -19.55 22.42
N ALA A 358 10.63 -19.47 22.77
CA ALA A 358 11.08 -19.81 24.12
C ALA A 358 10.57 -18.75 25.12
N PRO A 359 10.23 -19.16 26.38
CA PRO A 359 9.87 -18.21 27.43
C PRO A 359 10.93 -17.12 27.61
N GLY A 360 10.51 -15.86 27.67
CA GLY A 360 11.40 -14.71 27.75
C GLY A 360 11.95 -14.22 26.42
N THR A 361 11.56 -14.82 25.27
CA THR A 361 11.90 -14.29 23.95
C THR A 361 11.27 -12.90 23.78
N VAL A 362 12.10 -11.92 23.39
CA VAL A 362 11.65 -10.55 23.09
C VAL A 362 11.70 -10.34 21.59
N VAL A 363 10.56 -9.99 21.00
CA VAL A 363 10.42 -9.68 19.58
C VAL A 363 10.22 -8.17 19.42
N GLY A 364 11.15 -7.52 18.71
CA GLY A 364 11.01 -6.10 18.33
C GLY A 364 9.96 -5.94 17.24
N LYS A 365 8.99 -5.08 17.46
CA LYS A 365 7.87 -4.75 16.56
C LYS A 365 7.46 -3.26 16.75
N PRO A 366 6.82 -2.62 15.72
CA PRO A 366 6.49 -3.17 14.39
C PRO A 366 7.75 -3.42 13.56
N ASP A 367 7.60 -4.05 12.38
CA ASP A 367 8.71 -4.19 11.42
C ASP A 367 8.94 -2.92 10.63
N LEU A 368 7.86 -2.25 10.26
CA LEU A 368 7.79 -1.04 9.45
C LEU A 368 6.61 -0.19 9.91
N VAL A 369 6.63 1.09 9.53
CA VAL A 369 5.45 1.94 9.54
C VAL A 369 5.09 2.38 8.12
N ALA A 370 3.85 2.83 7.93
CA ALA A 370 3.37 3.35 6.66
C ALA A 370 2.26 4.40 6.89
N PRO A 371 1.85 5.16 5.85
CA PRO A 371 0.72 6.07 5.91
C PRO A 371 -0.52 5.39 6.47
N GLY A 372 -1.04 5.89 7.60
CA GLY A 372 -2.16 5.30 8.29
C GLY A 372 -3.14 6.30 8.89
N ASP A 373 -2.93 7.61 8.68
CA ASP A 373 -3.81 8.65 9.17
C ASP A 373 -4.44 9.42 8.00
N PHE A 374 -5.77 9.61 8.04
CA PHE A 374 -6.55 10.26 6.97
C PHE A 374 -6.25 9.72 5.56
N VAL A 375 -6.06 8.41 5.43
CA VAL A 375 -5.81 7.74 4.15
C VAL A 375 -7.08 7.77 3.30
N MET A 376 -6.99 8.33 2.10
CA MET A 376 -8.09 8.38 1.12
C MET A 376 -8.16 7.09 0.32
N SER A 377 -9.30 6.39 0.36
CA SER A 377 -9.50 5.18 -0.42
C SER A 377 -10.96 4.92 -0.80
N SER A 378 -11.21 3.83 -1.53
CA SER A 378 -12.53 3.39 -1.96
C SER A 378 -13.38 2.94 -0.77
N VAL A 379 -14.67 3.23 -0.80
CA VAL A 379 -15.69 2.63 0.07
C VAL A 379 -16.92 2.31 -0.76
N SER A 380 -17.88 1.56 -0.22
CA SER A 380 -19.15 1.32 -0.89
C SER A 380 -19.86 2.65 -1.16
N GLY A 381 -20.13 2.91 -2.45
CA GLY A 381 -20.79 4.12 -2.92
C GLY A 381 -19.91 5.36 -3.12
N GLY A 382 -18.58 5.27 -2.98
CA GLY A 382 -17.69 6.41 -3.23
C GLY A 382 -16.29 6.24 -2.63
N TRP A 383 -15.83 7.28 -1.98
CA TRP A 383 -14.51 7.38 -1.35
C TRP A 383 -14.62 7.95 0.06
N ALA A 384 -13.71 7.57 0.94
CA ALA A 384 -13.62 8.13 2.29
C ALA A 384 -12.17 8.16 2.77
N THR A 385 -11.87 9.02 3.73
CA THR A 385 -10.64 8.91 4.50
C THR A 385 -10.89 8.09 5.75
N MET A 386 -9.96 7.18 6.06
CA MET A 386 -9.96 6.41 7.29
C MET A 386 -8.57 6.47 7.95
N SER A 387 -8.52 6.30 9.28
CA SER A 387 -7.29 6.27 10.06
C SER A 387 -7.18 4.97 10.85
N GLY A 388 -6.00 4.34 10.82
CA GLY A 388 -5.72 3.08 11.52
C GLY A 388 -4.48 2.38 10.94
N THR A 389 -3.90 1.47 11.70
CA THR A 389 -2.87 0.55 11.16
C THR A 389 -3.42 -0.37 10.07
N SER A 390 -4.75 -0.52 10.00
CA SER A 390 -5.47 -1.14 8.88
C SER A 390 -5.26 -0.45 7.54
N MET A 391 -5.00 0.86 7.53
CA MET A 391 -4.72 1.64 6.33
C MET A 391 -3.22 1.65 6.02
N ALA A 392 -2.38 1.47 7.02
CA ALA A 392 -0.92 1.36 6.87
C ALA A 392 -0.50 0.00 6.28
N ALA A 393 -1.05 -1.10 6.75
CA ALA A 393 -0.71 -2.45 6.29
C ALA A 393 -0.83 -2.64 4.77
N PRO A 394 -1.90 -2.21 4.07
CA PRO A 394 -2.01 -2.33 2.62
C PRO A 394 -0.95 -1.54 1.85
N HIS A 395 -0.41 -0.43 2.37
CA HIS A 395 0.71 0.27 1.74
C HIS A 395 1.95 -0.62 1.68
N VAL A 396 2.30 -1.29 2.77
CA VAL A 396 3.44 -2.22 2.83
C VAL A 396 3.19 -3.46 1.97
N ALA A 397 1.99 -4.03 2.02
CA ALA A 397 1.64 -5.20 1.22
C ALA A 397 1.75 -4.90 -0.29
N ALA A 398 1.26 -3.75 -0.72
CA ALA A 398 1.34 -3.35 -2.13
C ALA A 398 2.77 -2.96 -2.54
N ALA A 399 3.58 -2.34 -1.66
CA ALA A 399 5.01 -2.11 -1.89
C ALA A 399 5.76 -3.45 -2.08
N ALA A 400 5.43 -4.48 -1.29
CA ALA A 400 5.95 -5.85 -1.50
C ALA A 400 5.56 -6.41 -2.88
N ALA A 401 4.34 -6.16 -3.35
CA ALA A 401 3.90 -6.59 -4.68
C ALA A 401 4.64 -5.83 -5.80
N LEU A 402 4.92 -4.52 -5.65
CA LEU A 402 5.77 -3.77 -6.58
C LEU A 402 7.18 -4.36 -6.63
N LEU A 403 7.77 -4.65 -5.47
CA LEU A 403 9.11 -5.26 -5.39
C LEU A 403 9.14 -6.66 -6.00
N ARG A 404 8.09 -7.47 -5.81
CA ARG A 404 7.93 -8.78 -6.46
C ARG A 404 7.82 -8.70 -7.98
N GLN A 405 7.15 -7.67 -8.51
CA GLN A 405 7.16 -7.44 -9.96
C GLN A 405 8.56 -7.08 -10.45
N ALA A 406 9.32 -6.28 -9.69
CA ALA A 406 10.68 -5.88 -10.03
C ALA A 406 11.67 -7.06 -9.98
N ALA A 407 11.51 -7.95 -9.00
CA ALA A 407 12.40 -9.07 -8.72
C ALA A 407 11.60 -10.35 -8.34
N PRO A 408 11.03 -11.06 -9.32
CA PRO A 408 10.08 -12.16 -9.08
C PRO A 408 10.65 -13.37 -8.34
N THR A 409 11.98 -13.53 -8.35
CA THR A 409 12.66 -14.67 -7.73
C THR A 409 13.07 -14.46 -6.28
N MET A 410 12.82 -13.27 -5.71
CA MET A 410 13.13 -13.01 -4.30
C MET A 410 12.32 -13.93 -3.38
N THR A 411 12.97 -14.46 -2.35
CA THR A 411 12.29 -15.17 -1.28
C THR A 411 11.48 -14.21 -0.40
N VAL A 412 10.61 -14.75 0.46
CA VAL A 412 9.85 -13.93 1.44
C VAL A 412 10.82 -13.12 2.31
N ASP A 413 11.88 -13.77 2.82
CA ASP A 413 12.87 -13.10 3.67
C ASP A 413 13.62 -12.00 2.96
N GLN A 414 13.97 -12.20 1.68
CA GLN A 414 14.61 -11.17 0.87
C GLN A 414 13.70 -9.98 0.62
N VAL A 415 12.40 -10.20 0.37
CA VAL A 415 11.43 -9.11 0.22
C VAL A 415 11.34 -8.31 1.52
N ILE A 416 11.13 -8.98 2.65
CA ILE A 416 11.03 -8.33 3.96
C ILE A 416 12.31 -7.57 4.31
N ALA A 417 13.46 -8.23 4.16
CA ALA A 417 14.77 -7.62 4.44
C ALA A 417 15.03 -6.39 3.56
N THR A 418 14.64 -6.43 2.27
CA THR A 418 14.81 -5.30 1.35
C THR A 418 13.92 -4.13 1.76
N LEU A 419 12.62 -4.37 2.05
CA LEU A 419 11.73 -3.31 2.51
C LEU A 419 12.22 -2.66 3.80
N LYS A 420 12.72 -3.45 4.75
CA LYS A 420 13.30 -2.93 6.01
C LYS A 420 14.61 -2.16 5.79
N ALA A 421 15.50 -2.66 4.95
CA ALA A 421 16.80 -2.04 4.71
C ALA A 421 16.74 -0.74 3.89
N THR A 422 15.63 -0.51 3.21
CA THR A 422 15.40 0.67 2.36
C THR A 422 14.34 1.61 2.90
N ALA A 423 13.82 1.33 4.09
CA ALA A 423 12.86 2.20 4.77
C ALA A 423 13.51 3.55 5.16
N ASP A 424 12.72 4.60 5.17
CA ASP A 424 13.14 5.90 5.71
C ASP A 424 13.13 5.83 7.23
N ASP A 425 14.31 5.88 7.85
CA ASP A 425 14.48 5.82 9.31
C ASP A 425 13.78 7.00 9.98
N LEU A 426 12.85 6.71 10.88
CA LEU A 426 12.06 7.69 11.61
C LEU A 426 12.18 7.49 13.13
N GLY A 427 12.09 8.58 13.88
CA GLY A 427 12.20 8.55 15.33
C GLY A 427 13.64 8.37 15.83
N PRO A 428 13.90 7.49 16.80
CA PRO A 428 15.24 7.16 17.24
C PRO A 428 16.04 6.50 16.11
N ALA A 429 17.33 6.82 16.00
CA ALA A 429 18.16 6.29 14.91
C ALA A 429 18.28 4.75 14.93
N GLY A 430 18.01 4.13 13.80
CA GLY A 430 17.99 2.69 13.61
C GLY A 430 16.70 2.01 14.06
N PRO A 431 16.58 0.68 13.87
CA PRO A 431 15.34 -0.03 14.19
C PRO A 431 14.92 0.10 15.66
N ASP A 432 13.67 0.48 15.91
CA ASP A 432 13.10 0.67 17.25
C ASP A 432 11.70 0.03 17.39
N ASN A 433 11.07 0.15 18.56
CA ASN A 433 9.79 -0.47 18.84
C ASN A 433 8.56 0.43 18.55
N GLN A 434 8.77 1.61 17.97
CA GLN A 434 7.75 2.57 17.59
C GLN A 434 7.56 2.61 16.07
N TYR A 435 8.67 2.77 15.35
CA TYR A 435 8.70 2.89 13.89
C TYR A 435 9.23 1.63 13.19
N GLY A 436 9.73 0.63 13.93
CA GLY A 436 10.40 -0.52 13.34
C GLY A 436 11.69 -0.12 12.64
N ALA A 437 11.84 -0.49 11.38
CA ALA A 437 12.94 -0.05 10.51
C ALA A 437 12.69 1.34 9.88
N GLY A 438 11.53 1.96 10.14
CA GLY A 438 11.13 3.24 9.57
C GLY A 438 9.92 3.14 8.63
N MET A 439 9.64 4.21 7.88
CA MET A 439 8.56 4.25 6.90
C MET A 439 8.97 3.53 5.62
N VAL A 440 8.10 2.66 5.11
CA VAL A 440 8.34 1.94 3.85
C VAL A 440 8.60 2.94 2.70
N ASP A 441 9.69 2.72 1.94
CA ASP A 441 10.00 3.42 0.69
C ASP A 441 10.01 2.41 -0.46
N ALA A 442 8.90 2.37 -1.21
CA ALA A 442 8.75 1.48 -2.36
C ALA A 442 9.72 1.83 -3.49
N PHE A 443 10.04 3.12 -3.66
CA PHE A 443 10.98 3.54 -4.69
C PHE A 443 12.42 3.13 -4.36
N ALA A 444 12.88 3.33 -3.13
CA ALA A 444 14.19 2.88 -2.68
C ALA A 444 14.30 1.34 -2.77
N ALA A 445 13.25 0.61 -2.38
CA ALA A 445 13.22 -0.84 -2.48
C ALA A 445 13.38 -1.34 -3.93
N VAL A 446 12.58 -0.81 -4.86
CA VAL A 446 12.67 -1.18 -6.29
C VAL A 446 14.00 -0.72 -6.89
N ARG A 447 14.48 0.47 -6.53
CA ARG A 447 15.78 1.01 -6.97
C ARG A 447 16.94 0.12 -6.52
N SER A 448 16.88 -0.48 -5.34
CA SER A 448 17.95 -1.33 -4.82
C SER A 448 18.17 -2.59 -5.68
N VAL A 449 17.13 -3.09 -6.35
CA VAL A 449 17.19 -4.29 -7.20
C VAL A 449 17.36 -3.99 -8.69
N LEU A 450 16.83 -2.87 -9.19
CA LEU A 450 16.89 -2.51 -10.62
C LEU A 450 17.96 -1.46 -10.95
N GLY A 451 18.58 -0.85 -9.96
CA GLY A 451 19.53 0.24 -10.11
C GLY A 451 18.86 1.62 -10.17
N ALA A 452 19.68 2.66 -10.06
CA ALA A 452 19.19 4.04 -10.06
C ALA A 452 18.66 4.45 -11.45
N PRO A 453 17.51 5.18 -11.51
CA PRO A 453 17.07 5.77 -12.77
C PRO A 453 18.10 6.77 -13.31
N PRO A 454 18.11 7.00 -14.64
CA PRO A 454 18.94 8.05 -15.21
C PRO A 454 18.47 9.44 -14.74
N THR A 455 19.32 10.44 -14.90
CA THR A 455 18.96 11.84 -14.63
C THR A 455 18.90 12.63 -15.94
N THR A 456 18.01 13.64 -16.01
CA THR A 456 17.91 14.55 -17.15
C THR A 456 18.60 15.87 -16.82
N GLY A 457 19.73 16.14 -17.45
CA GLY A 457 20.40 17.42 -17.40
C GLY A 457 20.03 18.31 -18.60
N LEU A 458 20.09 19.61 -18.39
CA LEU A 458 19.84 20.62 -19.42
C LEU A 458 21.08 21.50 -19.60
N VAL A 459 21.86 21.23 -20.63
CA VAL A 459 23.05 22.00 -20.99
C VAL A 459 22.65 23.35 -21.58
N LYS A 460 21.64 23.35 -22.48
CA LYS A 460 21.13 24.60 -23.09
C LYS A 460 19.62 24.47 -23.36
N ALA A 461 18.87 25.43 -22.86
CA ALA A 461 17.45 25.58 -23.16
C ALA A 461 17.22 26.51 -24.35
N PRO A 462 16.14 26.32 -25.12
CA PRO A 462 15.66 27.36 -26.00
C PRO A 462 15.21 28.59 -25.19
N PRO A 463 15.25 29.82 -25.78
CA PRO A 463 14.64 30.98 -25.15
C PRO A 463 13.18 30.76 -24.81
N ALA A 464 12.68 31.45 -23.77
CA ALA A 464 11.27 31.33 -23.35
C ALA A 464 10.28 31.79 -24.43
N ILE A 465 10.73 32.71 -25.33
CA ILE A 465 9.95 33.17 -26.49
C ILE A 465 10.83 33.00 -27.73
N VAL A 466 10.26 32.38 -28.76
CA VAL A 466 10.95 32.12 -30.03
C VAL A 466 10.09 32.54 -31.22
N ALA A 467 10.72 33.03 -32.29
CA ALA A 467 10.04 33.41 -33.52
C ALA A 467 9.85 32.22 -34.49
N THR A 468 10.51 31.11 -34.24
CA THR A 468 10.47 29.90 -35.07
C THR A 468 9.70 28.79 -34.38
N ASN A 469 9.09 27.90 -35.17
CA ASN A 469 8.41 26.74 -34.65
C ASN A 469 9.34 25.56 -34.27
N LYS A 470 10.63 25.65 -34.62
CA LYS A 470 11.63 24.64 -34.25
C LYS A 470 12.43 25.13 -33.05
N VAL A 471 12.44 24.34 -31.97
CA VAL A 471 13.17 24.61 -30.75
C VAL A 471 14.09 23.44 -30.43
N THR A 472 15.32 23.74 -30.02
CA THR A 472 16.33 22.72 -29.72
C THR A 472 16.76 22.81 -28.27
N PHE A 473 16.70 21.68 -27.57
CA PHE A 473 17.25 21.46 -26.26
C PHE A 473 18.59 20.74 -26.39
N GLN A 474 19.62 21.24 -25.71
CA GLN A 474 20.87 20.49 -25.53
C GLN A 474 20.79 19.82 -24.16
N LEU A 475 20.85 18.49 -24.15
CA LEU A 475 20.60 17.64 -22.99
C LEU A 475 21.87 16.90 -22.61
N ASP A 476 21.99 16.59 -21.35
CA ASP A 476 22.88 15.56 -20.81
C ASP A 476 22.15 14.76 -19.76
N GLY A 477 22.80 13.75 -19.19
CA GLY A 477 22.18 12.96 -18.12
C GLY A 477 23.06 11.81 -17.70
N GLN A 478 23.22 11.63 -16.40
CA GLN A 478 23.94 10.49 -15.86
C GLN A 478 23.10 9.23 -16.10
N GLY A 479 23.68 8.16 -16.65
CA GLY A 479 22.99 6.91 -16.96
C GLY A 479 22.02 6.98 -18.15
N ALA A 480 21.91 8.14 -18.82
CA ALA A 480 21.05 8.29 -19.99
C ALA A 480 21.67 7.66 -21.24
N SER A 481 20.91 6.84 -21.97
CA SER A 481 21.22 6.36 -23.31
C SER A 481 20.39 7.07 -24.39
N ALA A 482 19.25 7.63 -24.00
CA ALA A 482 18.31 8.32 -24.86
C ALA A 482 17.49 9.35 -24.06
N PHE A 483 16.72 10.19 -24.79
CA PHE A 483 15.78 11.14 -24.22
C PHE A 483 14.43 11.03 -24.91
N ARG A 484 13.34 11.20 -24.15
CA ARG A 484 11.97 11.31 -24.66
C ARG A 484 11.37 12.65 -24.28
N SER A 485 10.38 13.12 -25.05
CA SER A 485 9.71 14.38 -24.76
C SER A 485 8.20 14.26 -24.88
N ARG A 486 7.49 15.14 -24.21
CA ARG A 486 6.07 15.42 -24.49
C ARG A 486 5.80 16.91 -24.50
N ILE A 487 4.83 17.32 -25.30
CA ILE A 487 4.38 18.69 -25.46
C ILE A 487 2.99 18.79 -24.87
N ASP A 488 2.79 19.73 -23.96
CA ASP A 488 1.55 19.95 -23.21
C ASP A 488 1.07 18.65 -22.51
N ALA A 489 -0.18 18.26 -22.65
CA ALA A 489 -0.73 17.02 -22.13
C ALA A 489 -0.68 15.84 -23.12
N GLY A 490 0.13 15.94 -24.19
CA GLY A 490 0.26 14.90 -25.20
C GLY A 490 1.00 13.65 -24.71
N SER A 491 1.05 12.63 -25.57
CA SER A 491 1.80 11.39 -25.30
C SER A 491 3.32 11.63 -25.34
N TRP A 492 4.07 10.80 -24.61
CA TRP A 492 5.52 10.77 -24.70
C TRP A 492 5.98 10.30 -26.08
N SER A 493 7.00 10.94 -26.63
CA SER A 493 7.65 10.48 -27.86
C SER A 493 8.39 9.16 -27.65
N ALA A 494 8.71 8.46 -28.74
CA ALA A 494 9.73 7.42 -28.70
C ALA A 494 11.07 8.01 -28.21
N PRO A 495 11.88 7.24 -27.44
CA PRO A 495 13.22 7.67 -27.04
C PRO A 495 14.13 7.92 -28.24
N GLN A 496 14.95 8.97 -28.14
CA GLN A 496 15.95 9.36 -29.17
C GLN A 496 17.33 9.40 -28.53
N ALA A 497 18.32 8.75 -29.11
CA ALA A 497 19.68 8.67 -28.59
C ALA A 497 20.48 10.01 -28.69
N SER A 498 19.92 11.02 -29.35
CA SER A 498 20.58 12.33 -29.53
C SER A 498 20.49 13.20 -28.28
N THR A 499 21.58 13.79 -27.86
CA THR A 499 21.63 14.85 -26.83
C THR A 499 21.09 16.19 -27.34
N ALA A 500 20.93 16.36 -28.64
CA ALA A 500 20.31 17.53 -29.28
C ALA A 500 18.87 17.17 -29.70
N MET A 501 17.88 17.57 -28.89
CA MET A 501 16.47 17.29 -29.17
C MET A 501 15.82 18.53 -29.82
N THR A 502 15.37 18.36 -31.07
CA THR A 502 14.67 19.43 -31.81
C THR A 502 13.18 19.08 -31.91
N LEU A 503 12.34 19.97 -31.41
CA LEU A 503 10.89 19.83 -31.40
C LEU A 503 10.23 20.86 -32.30
N SER A 504 9.09 20.47 -32.92
CA SER A 504 8.25 21.38 -33.72
C SER A 504 7.03 21.76 -32.86
N LEU A 505 6.92 23.03 -32.51
CA LEU A 505 5.83 23.61 -31.72
C LEU A 505 4.87 24.41 -32.60
N ALA A 506 3.59 24.40 -32.32
CA ALA A 506 2.62 25.29 -32.92
C ALA A 506 2.87 26.75 -32.46
N SER A 507 2.12 27.73 -33.01
CA SER A 507 2.12 29.07 -32.42
C SER A 507 1.32 29.07 -31.12
N GLY A 508 1.88 29.67 -30.06
CA GLY A 508 1.26 29.71 -28.73
C GLY A 508 2.24 29.37 -27.62
N ARG A 509 1.71 29.25 -26.41
CA ARG A 509 2.43 28.86 -25.20
C ARG A 509 2.38 27.35 -25.05
N HIS A 510 3.52 26.70 -24.88
CA HIS A 510 3.66 25.26 -24.72
C HIS A 510 4.44 24.91 -23.46
N THR A 511 4.05 23.82 -22.83
CA THR A 511 4.82 23.15 -21.77
C THR A 511 5.56 21.98 -22.39
N VAL A 512 6.88 22.02 -22.42
CA VAL A 512 7.72 20.92 -22.91
C VAL A 512 8.32 20.19 -21.70
N GLN A 513 8.10 18.89 -21.66
CA GLN A 513 8.72 18.00 -20.68
C GLN A 513 9.69 17.05 -21.39
N VAL A 514 10.86 16.82 -20.76
CA VAL A 514 11.88 15.91 -21.29
C VAL A 514 12.34 14.99 -20.16
N GLN A 515 12.51 13.72 -20.49
CA GLN A 515 13.02 12.69 -19.57
C GLN A 515 14.14 11.91 -20.22
N ALA A 516 15.20 11.65 -19.45
CA ALA A 516 16.24 10.69 -19.81
C ALA A 516 15.71 9.26 -19.75
N VAL A 517 16.24 8.40 -20.59
CA VAL A 517 15.91 6.97 -20.67
C VAL A 517 17.22 6.18 -20.66
N ALA A 518 17.38 5.24 -19.76
CA ALA A 518 18.52 4.31 -19.69
C ALA A 518 18.41 3.22 -20.77
N ALA A 519 19.51 2.50 -21.02
CA ALA A 519 19.55 1.43 -22.02
C ALA A 519 18.56 0.27 -21.77
N ASN A 520 18.23 0.03 -20.51
CA ASN A 520 17.24 -0.98 -20.08
C ASN A 520 15.79 -0.46 -20.07
N GLY A 521 15.56 0.79 -20.55
CA GLY A 521 14.23 1.39 -20.61
C GLY A 521 13.77 2.13 -19.34
N ILE A 522 14.56 2.12 -18.27
CA ILE A 522 14.27 2.88 -17.04
C ILE A 522 14.32 4.38 -17.38
N VAL A 523 13.41 5.15 -16.80
CA VAL A 523 13.21 6.58 -17.13
C VAL A 523 13.49 7.45 -15.92
N ASP A 524 13.98 8.66 -16.14
CA ASP A 524 14.06 9.69 -15.09
C ASP A 524 12.65 10.08 -14.61
N PRO A 525 12.25 9.79 -13.35
CA PRO A 525 10.90 10.11 -12.86
C PRO A 525 10.64 11.62 -12.74
N LYS A 526 11.69 12.43 -12.55
CA LYS A 526 11.58 13.88 -12.39
C LYS A 526 11.61 14.60 -13.73
N GLY A 527 12.59 14.28 -14.59
CA GLY A 527 12.79 14.96 -15.85
C GLY A 527 12.99 16.47 -15.70
N ILE A 528 12.85 17.17 -16.81
CA ILE A 528 12.82 18.64 -16.84
C ILE A 528 11.53 19.13 -17.48
N THR A 529 11.04 20.28 -17.00
CA THR A 529 9.89 20.99 -17.57
C THR A 529 10.30 22.39 -17.98
N ARG A 530 9.92 22.81 -19.21
CA ARG A 530 10.18 24.16 -19.74
C ARG A 530 8.92 24.69 -20.43
N ILE A 531 8.68 25.98 -20.22
CA ILE A 531 7.63 26.72 -20.92
C ILE A 531 8.30 27.45 -22.07
N VAL A 532 7.78 27.25 -23.29
CA VAL A 532 8.25 27.92 -24.51
C VAL A 532 7.06 28.53 -25.22
N THR A 533 7.13 29.82 -25.57
CA THR A 533 6.12 30.52 -26.34
C THR A 533 6.63 30.74 -27.77
N VAL A 534 5.92 30.21 -28.75
CA VAL A 534 6.18 30.44 -30.17
C VAL A 534 5.35 31.64 -30.65
N ASP A 535 6.00 32.74 -30.91
CA ASP A 535 5.38 33.96 -31.48
C ASP A 535 6.00 34.28 -32.85
N LYS A 536 5.40 33.72 -33.89
CA LYS A 536 5.87 33.93 -35.29
C LYS A 536 5.72 35.35 -35.79
N LYS A 537 4.90 36.17 -35.11
CA LYS A 537 4.74 37.59 -35.51
C LYS A 537 5.94 38.41 -35.10
N GLY A 538 6.77 37.92 -34.17
CA GLY A 538 7.91 38.64 -33.63
C GLY A 538 7.54 39.90 -32.86
N PRO A 539 8.54 40.69 -32.43
CA PRO A 539 8.27 41.94 -31.73
C PRO A 539 7.57 42.93 -32.66
N GLN A 540 6.39 43.42 -32.28
CA GLN A 540 5.71 44.50 -33.00
C GLN A 540 6.16 45.85 -32.43
N VAL A 541 6.76 46.66 -33.26
CA VAL A 541 7.33 47.94 -32.83
C VAL A 541 6.45 49.10 -33.30
N HIS A 542 5.95 49.85 -32.31
CA HIS A 542 5.26 51.10 -32.55
C HIS A 542 6.20 52.28 -32.26
N VAL A 543 6.16 53.28 -33.16
CA VAL A 543 6.98 54.48 -33.00
C VAL A 543 6.05 55.70 -32.88
N ARG A 544 6.27 56.51 -31.84
CA ARG A 544 5.59 57.79 -31.65
C ARG A 544 6.60 58.92 -31.63
N LYS A 545 6.13 60.12 -32.06
CA LYS A 545 6.91 61.37 -32.06
C LYS A 545 6.52 62.17 -30.82
N ILE A 546 7.50 62.69 -30.11
CA ILE A 546 7.30 63.59 -28.97
C ILE A 546 8.25 64.81 -29.10
N LYS A 547 7.91 65.91 -28.43
CA LYS A 547 8.80 67.02 -28.20
C LYS A 547 9.46 66.89 -26.82
N SER A 548 10.76 67.02 -26.73
CA SER A 548 11.51 67.00 -25.48
C SER A 548 12.67 68.03 -25.61
N ASN A 549 12.70 69.00 -24.72
CA ASN A 549 13.70 70.07 -24.68
C ASN A 549 13.85 70.74 -26.03
N GLY A 550 12.73 71.11 -26.66
CA GLY A 550 12.72 71.76 -27.97
C GLY A 550 13.07 70.88 -29.18
N LYS A 551 13.56 69.70 -28.98
CA LYS A 551 13.93 68.73 -30.02
C LYS A 551 12.82 67.69 -30.29
N THR A 552 12.73 67.28 -31.54
CA THR A 552 11.87 66.12 -31.90
C THR A 552 12.58 64.84 -31.55
N VAL A 553 11.84 63.96 -30.78
CA VAL A 553 12.34 62.67 -30.37
C VAL A 553 11.36 61.60 -30.83
N LEU A 554 11.86 60.57 -31.48
CA LEU A 554 11.11 59.36 -31.79
C LEU A 554 11.23 58.37 -30.63
N VAL A 555 10.12 57.84 -30.17
CA VAL A 555 10.08 56.83 -29.10
C VAL A 555 9.50 55.55 -29.67
N ALA A 556 10.28 54.50 -29.63
CA ALA A 556 9.85 53.16 -30.02
C ALA A 556 9.46 52.33 -28.78
N HIS A 557 8.39 51.58 -28.88
CA HIS A 557 8.01 50.60 -27.88
C HIS A 557 7.52 49.30 -28.54
N VAL A 558 7.69 48.20 -27.85
CA VAL A 558 7.23 46.89 -28.30
C VAL A 558 5.79 46.72 -27.85
N ALA A 559 4.87 46.47 -28.77
CA ALA A 559 3.45 46.39 -28.52
C ALA A 559 2.96 44.95 -28.23
N ASN A 560 3.69 43.94 -28.70
CA ASN A 560 3.33 42.55 -28.44
C ASN A 560 3.59 42.18 -26.96
N ALA A 561 2.57 41.72 -26.25
CA ALA A 561 2.64 41.39 -24.82
C ALA A 561 3.66 40.27 -24.51
N ALA A 562 3.82 39.28 -25.40
CA ALA A 562 4.79 38.21 -25.27
C ALA A 562 6.25 38.71 -25.28
N TRP A 563 6.55 39.74 -26.07
CA TRP A 563 7.87 40.33 -26.19
C TRP A 563 8.17 41.43 -25.17
N LYS A 564 7.16 41.93 -24.44
CA LYS A 564 7.36 42.93 -23.38
C LYS A 564 8.09 42.41 -22.15
N LEU A 565 8.12 41.09 -21.95
CA LEU A 565 8.76 40.45 -20.81
C LEU A 565 10.26 40.20 -21.02
N THR A 566 10.78 40.46 -22.20
CA THR A 566 12.19 40.25 -22.54
C THR A 566 12.91 41.59 -22.67
N SER A 567 14.21 41.63 -22.40
CA SER A 567 14.99 42.83 -22.69
C SER A 567 15.21 42.97 -24.21
N HIS A 568 15.02 44.19 -24.72
CA HIS A 568 15.11 44.47 -26.13
C HIS A 568 16.23 45.48 -26.40
N SER A 569 16.96 45.27 -27.48
CA SER A 569 17.90 46.29 -28.01
C SER A 569 17.27 46.98 -29.23
N PHE A 570 17.27 48.31 -29.23
CA PHE A 570 16.75 49.14 -30.31
C PHE A 570 17.88 49.72 -31.11
N HIS A 571 17.84 49.52 -32.42
CA HIS A 571 18.83 50.07 -33.38
C HIS A 571 18.07 50.91 -34.41
N TRP A 572 18.36 52.20 -34.45
CA TRP A 572 17.77 53.14 -35.41
C TRP A 572 18.65 53.29 -36.67
N SER A 573 17.99 53.43 -37.79
CA SER A 573 18.74 53.86 -39.00
C SER A 573 19.41 55.21 -38.74
N GLY A 574 20.71 55.30 -38.96
CA GLY A 574 21.49 56.46 -38.55
C GLY A 574 22.34 56.24 -37.29
N GLY A 575 22.40 55.01 -36.77
CA GLY A 575 23.33 54.56 -35.74
C GLY A 575 22.93 54.79 -34.28
N GLN A 576 21.83 55.45 -34.02
CA GLN A 576 21.33 55.62 -32.62
C GLN A 576 20.85 54.30 -32.00
N ARG A 577 21.05 54.17 -30.72
CA ARG A 577 20.64 53.00 -29.94
C ARG A 577 19.70 53.39 -28.80
N GLY A 578 18.89 52.41 -28.30
CA GLY A 578 17.94 52.62 -27.23
C GLY A 578 16.50 52.94 -27.73
N ALA A 579 15.54 52.94 -26.81
CA ALA A 579 14.12 53.14 -27.14
C ALA A 579 13.77 54.55 -27.64
N ARG A 580 14.70 55.49 -27.59
CA ARG A 580 14.54 56.88 -28.04
C ARG A 580 15.61 57.26 -29.05
N ALA A 581 15.21 57.97 -30.08
CA ALA A 581 16.11 58.57 -31.05
C ALA A 581 15.80 60.07 -31.21
N VAL A 582 16.81 60.89 -31.11
CA VAL A 582 16.69 62.32 -31.31
C VAL A 582 16.80 62.62 -32.82
N CYS A 583 15.85 63.38 -33.37
CA CYS A 583 15.91 63.83 -34.73
C CYS A 583 16.91 64.98 -34.86
N GLY A 584 17.92 64.80 -35.74
CA GLY A 584 18.80 65.89 -36.21
C GLY A 584 18.19 66.61 -37.41
N VAL A 585 18.95 66.84 -38.48
CA VAL A 585 18.46 67.38 -39.75
C VAL A 585 17.40 66.50 -40.39
N ARG A 586 17.51 65.18 -40.17
CA ARG A 586 16.49 64.17 -40.55
C ARG A 586 16.26 63.19 -39.43
N CYS A 587 14.98 62.76 -39.24
CA CYS A 587 14.70 61.66 -38.34
C CYS A 587 15.10 60.31 -38.94
N PRO A 588 15.41 59.28 -38.10
CA PRO A 588 15.65 57.91 -38.55
C PRO A 588 14.54 57.39 -39.42
N ALA A 589 14.84 56.60 -40.45
CA ALA A 589 13.88 56.05 -41.41
C ALA A 589 13.30 54.69 -40.93
N SER A 590 13.97 54.01 -39.99
CA SER A 590 13.54 52.74 -39.41
C SER A 590 14.14 52.51 -38.04
N VAL A 591 13.52 51.64 -37.31
CA VAL A 591 14.06 51.05 -36.09
C VAL A 591 13.98 49.52 -36.17
N THR A 592 15.08 48.87 -35.83
CA THR A 592 15.14 47.41 -35.66
C THR A 592 15.21 47.11 -34.18
N VAL A 593 14.33 46.22 -33.73
CA VAL A 593 14.34 45.70 -32.36
C VAL A 593 14.86 44.28 -32.42
N GLN A 594 15.79 43.97 -31.55
CA GLN A 594 16.32 42.65 -31.35
C GLN A 594 16.16 42.29 -29.86
N ASP A 595 15.64 41.12 -29.58
CA ASP A 595 15.57 40.61 -28.22
C ASP A 595 16.83 39.81 -27.86
N THR A 596 16.88 39.32 -26.60
CA THR A 596 17.99 38.50 -26.11
C THR A 596 18.07 37.12 -26.77
N SER A 597 17.01 36.65 -27.45
CA SER A 597 17.01 35.42 -28.24
C SER A 597 17.60 35.59 -29.66
N GLY A 598 17.85 36.82 -30.05
CA GLY A 598 18.30 37.17 -31.40
C GLY A 598 17.16 37.41 -32.40
N ALA A 599 15.90 37.28 -32.02
CA ALA A 599 14.75 37.57 -32.87
C ALA A 599 14.69 39.09 -33.17
N ARG A 600 14.43 39.43 -34.44
CA ARG A 600 14.44 40.82 -34.92
C ARG A 600 13.15 41.20 -35.60
N ALA A 601 12.76 42.44 -35.39
CA ALA A 601 11.70 43.09 -36.16
C ALA A 601 12.15 44.51 -36.57
N THR A 602 11.92 44.88 -37.83
CA THR A 602 12.24 46.20 -38.34
C THR A 602 10.98 46.93 -38.74
N THR A 603 10.74 48.08 -38.14
CA THR A 603 9.63 48.95 -38.48
C THR A 603 10.12 50.18 -39.24
N ARG A 604 9.57 50.40 -40.44
CA ARG A 604 9.80 51.65 -41.21
C ARG A 604 8.95 52.75 -40.56
N ILE A 605 9.56 53.89 -40.40
CA ILE A 605 8.91 55.07 -39.81
C ILE A 605 8.21 55.85 -40.92
N ALA A 606 6.91 56.03 -40.76
CA ALA A 606 6.11 56.75 -41.73
C ALA A 606 6.65 58.19 -41.97
N SER A 607 6.56 58.69 -43.21
CA SER A 607 7.08 59.99 -43.57
C SER A 607 6.49 61.12 -42.72
N ALA A 608 5.20 60.99 -42.30
CA ALA A 608 4.57 61.96 -41.43
C ALA A 608 5.17 62.07 -40.01
N LEU A 609 5.84 61.00 -39.50
CA LEU A 609 6.57 61.01 -38.22
C LEU A 609 8.02 61.52 -38.35
N ARG A 610 8.55 61.57 -39.55
CA ARG A 610 9.94 62.00 -39.83
C ARG A 610 10.07 63.51 -40.16
N ARG A 611 8.96 64.19 -40.50
CA ARG A 611 8.88 65.66 -40.74
C ARG A 611 8.72 66.44 -39.44
#